data_64ab71bf68cfb181e1498bf9df5f9911
#
_entry.id   64ab71bf68cfb181e1498bf9df5f9911
#
_cell.length_a   1.000
_cell.length_b   1.000
_cell.length_c   1.000
_cell.angle_alpha   90.00
_cell.angle_beta   90.00
_cell.angle_gamma   90.00
#
_symmetry.space_group_name_H-M   'P 1'
#
loop_
_entity.id
_entity.type
_entity.pdbx_description
1 polymer ?
#
loop_
_entity_poly.entity_id
_entity_poly.type
_entity_poly.pdbx_seq_one_letter_code
_entity_poly.pdbx_strand_id
1 'polypeptide(L)'
;MIQLKDKLKVNGGTRRYMEMIGLSLAFSLFAVSCTQDSDTFYPSSPEEEHPAVDESRMIPIQLSVDGVDQFYGGAVTRSGETVTRLLQPLDSTYDTGYDVETTVESIPLENIVSTRANLGNVQFRVVAYRTDASSADHYAGTAVYKTNGSGVAAIVAKTATPVNSAGQWILGPGTYTFVCYSYGLNSAPVMLTGNWSTTVSHNQDFMLCRKEGVVVAPDNNGEFTLGGISFTRQCAMLQLAVTANDFTNNTVQQCAATVSDLNSNNITWDASQTALSTGGTGGTVNFSWSSLNASTVNSNQYKVLPQSSRALTIKLTTLRIGNIQYNNRVTVTTSGLQFLAGGNYKITVKITGNGITVGGATWAKGNVYRSGDNFYFESSQNSYHRGTESGSFFGWNTLSATNNTYGGSSFSSDNDPCYQVAPRGTWCTPTANQLQNLGNSGYKLTTMDGVRGGYFGGNKVFLPTMGNRGKNNVNYWPEAGFYRSSTGASGKRCYYLEFNQSYAIKNNYYWYWDGFPIRCVKR
;
A
#
# COMPACT_ATOMS: atom_id res chain seq x y z
N MET A 1 46.17 13.78 -38.23
CA MET A 1 45.61 14.13 -39.54
C MET A 1 44.21 14.69 -39.28
N ILE A 2 44.11 16.02 -39.45
CA ILE A 2 42.95 16.88 -39.79
C ILE A 2 41.77 16.83 -38.79
N GLN A 3 41.68 17.77 -37.91
CA GLN A 3 41.12 19.14 -37.82
C GLN A 3 39.89 19.38 -38.71
N LEU A 4 38.78 19.77 -38.06
CA LEU A 4 38.16 21.04 -38.39
C LEU A 4 37.14 21.44 -37.29
N LYS A 5 37.46 22.61 -36.71
CA LYS A 5 36.57 23.55 -36.03
C LYS A 5 35.60 24.12 -37.05
N ASP A 6 34.38 24.48 -36.63
CA ASP A 6 33.94 25.85 -36.85
C ASP A 6 32.82 26.27 -35.90
N LYS A 7 33.01 27.48 -35.45
CA LYS A 7 32.15 28.35 -34.68
C LYS A 7 31.02 28.91 -35.54
N LEU A 8 29.85 29.13 -34.97
CA LEU A 8 29.04 30.30 -35.36
C LEU A 8 28.31 30.88 -34.17
N LYS A 9 28.70 32.11 -33.82
CA LYS A 9 27.95 33.10 -33.06
C LYS A 9 26.92 33.72 -33.97
N VAL A 10 25.70 33.97 -33.53
CA VAL A 10 24.92 35.13 -33.98
C VAL A 10 24.12 35.69 -32.82
N ASN A 11 24.20 37.00 -32.76
CA ASN A 11 23.65 38.00 -31.87
C ASN A 11 22.15 38.26 -32.10
N GLY A 12 21.51 38.84 -31.08
CA GLY A 12 20.67 40.01 -31.27
C GLY A 12 19.19 39.83 -31.03
N GLY A 13 18.76 40.15 -29.88
CA GLY A 13 17.84 41.22 -29.46
C GLY A 13 16.51 41.36 -30.20
N THR A 14 15.43 41.21 -29.47
CA THR A 14 14.41 42.29 -29.36
C THR A 14 13.37 41.94 -28.30
N ARG A 15 13.23 42.86 -27.34
CA ARG A 15 12.10 42.98 -26.41
C ARG A 15 10.82 43.30 -27.22
N ARG A 16 9.70 42.65 -26.90
CA ARG A 16 8.38 43.30 -26.97
C ARG A 16 7.53 42.89 -25.77
N TYR A 17 7.14 43.91 -25.04
CA TYR A 17 6.06 43.95 -24.06
C TYR A 17 4.74 43.65 -24.78
N MET A 18 3.87 42.82 -24.14
CA MET A 18 2.42 42.92 -24.31
C MET A 18 1.74 42.52 -23.01
N GLU A 19 1.27 43.49 -22.35
CA GLU A 19 0.04 43.78 -21.64
C GLU A 19 -0.72 42.61 -20.99
N MET A 20 -0.81 42.76 -19.65
CA MET A 20 -1.81 42.14 -18.80
C MET A 20 -3.22 42.63 -19.20
N ILE A 21 -4.11 41.66 -19.47
CA ILE A 21 -5.53 41.91 -19.34
C ILE A 21 -5.99 41.05 -18.17
N GLY A 22 -6.32 41.71 -17.08
CA GLY A 22 -6.99 41.13 -15.93
C GLY A 22 -8.41 40.73 -16.29
N LEU A 23 -8.77 39.49 -16.02
CA LEU A 23 -10.16 39.07 -15.98
C LEU A 23 -10.51 38.65 -14.56
N SER A 24 -11.13 39.56 -13.83
CA SER A 24 -11.85 39.34 -12.60
C SER A 24 -12.99 38.37 -12.83
N LEU A 25 -12.91 37.15 -12.37
CA LEU A 25 -14.08 36.27 -12.24
C LEU A 25 -14.62 36.38 -10.82
N ALA A 26 -15.75 37.08 -10.73
CA ALA A 26 -16.60 37.12 -9.55
C ALA A 26 -17.15 35.71 -9.25
N PHE A 27 -16.84 35.19 -8.08
CA PHE A 27 -17.53 34.03 -7.52
C PHE A 27 -18.91 34.48 -7.02
N SER A 28 -19.94 34.22 -7.81
CA SER A 28 -21.33 34.24 -7.33
C SER A 28 -21.65 32.88 -6.74
N LEU A 29 -21.82 32.86 -5.42
CA LEU A 29 -22.46 31.76 -4.70
C LEU A 29 -23.93 31.66 -5.19
N PHE A 30 -24.23 30.66 -5.97
CA PHE A 30 -25.60 30.18 -6.13
C PHE A 30 -25.83 29.05 -5.14
N ALA A 31 -26.57 29.38 -4.09
CA ALA A 31 -27.26 28.38 -3.30
C ALA A 31 -28.36 27.77 -4.18
N VAL A 32 -28.13 26.58 -4.73
CA VAL A 32 -29.17 25.80 -5.40
C VAL A 32 -29.91 25.04 -4.32
N SER A 33 -31.10 25.52 -4.01
CA SER A 33 -32.14 24.77 -3.33
C SER A 33 -32.50 23.56 -4.16
N CYS A 34 -32.26 22.36 -3.68
CA CYS A 34 -32.75 21.12 -4.26
C CYS A 34 -34.28 21.05 -4.09
N THR A 35 -35.02 21.52 -5.04
CA THR A 35 -36.37 21.02 -5.28
C THR A 35 -36.22 19.85 -6.24
N GLN A 36 -36.62 18.70 -5.78
CA GLN A 36 -36.61 17.43 -6.46
C GLN A 36 -37.79 17.40 -7.40
N ASP A 37 -37.60 17.82 -8.65
CA ASP A 37 -38.44 17.47 -9.78
C ASP A 37 -37.57 16.79 -10.82
N SER A 38 -37.55 15.47 -10.76
CA SER A 38 -36.86 14.62 -11.74
C SER A 38 -37.87 14.22 -12.84
N ASP A 39 -38.20 15.13 -13.70
CA ASP A 39 -38.64 14.78 -15.02
C ASP A 39 -37.41 14.53 -15.89
N THR A 40 -36.86 13.33 -15.80
CA THR A 40 -35.87 12.86 -16.77
C THR A 40 -36.57 12.61 -18.11
N PHE A 41 -36.42 13.57 -18.98
CA PHE A 41 -36.68 13.43 -20.40
C PHE A 41 -35.81 12.30 -20.95
N TYR A 42 -36.44 11.16 -21.26
CA TYR A 42 -35.82 10.13 -22.09
C TYR A 42 -35.88 10.63 -23.55
N PRO A 43 -34.75 10.59 -24.30
CA PRO A 43 -34.86 10.76 -25.74
C PRO A 43 -35.71 9.60 -26.27
N SER A 44 -36.83 9.95 -26.87
CA SER A 44 -37.66 9.01 -27.60
C SER A 44 -36.82 8.40 -28.73
N SER A 45 -36.42 7.15 -28.56
CA SER A 45 -36.10 6.29 -29.70
C SER A 45 -37.33 6.22 -30.59
N PRO A 46 -37.17 6.07 -31.93
CA PRO A 46 -38.30 5.90 -32.80
C PRO A 46 -39.19 4.79 -32.23
N GLU A 47 -40.47 5.09 -32.07
CA GLU A 47 -41.49 4.11 -31.69
C GLU A 47 -41.49 3.00 -32.75
N GLU A 48 -40.76 1.93 -32.51
CA GLU A 48 -41.09 0.64 -33.08
C GLU A 48 -42.41 0.25 -32.43
N GLU A 49 -43.48 0.17 -33.17
CA GLU A 49 -44.76 -0.39 -32.74
C GLU A 49 -44.51 -1.81 -32.24
N HIS A 50 -44.28 -1.94 -30.95
CA HIS A 50 -44.33 -3.24 -30.29
C HIS A 50 -45.76 -3.76 -30.39
N PRO A 51 -45.97 -4.97 -30.91
CA PRO A 51 -47.31 -5.56 -30.95
C PRO A 51 -47.89 -5.49 -29.54
N ALA A 52 -49.16 -5.00 -29.45
CA ALA A 52 -49.85 -4.83 -28.18
C ALA A 52 -49.73 -6.09 -27.35
N VAL A 53 -49.06 -5.98 -26.19
CA VAL A 53 -48.84 -7.10 -25.28
C VAL A 53 -50.22 -7.51 -24.75
N ASP A 54 -50.61 -8.73 -25.00
CA ASP A 54 -51.87 -9.28 -24.47
C ASP A 54 -51.72 -9.44 -22.95
N GLU A 55 -52.13 -8.39 -22.22
CA GLU A 55 -52.02 -8.35 -20.74
C GLU A 55 -52.76 -9.49 -20.05
N SER A 56 -53.73 -10.11 -20.71
CA SER A 56 -54.51 -11.24 -20.17
C SER A 56 -53.67 -12.50 -19.96
N ARG A 57 -52.48 -12.59 -20.56
CA ARG A 57 -51.53 -13.70 -20.43
C ARG A 57 -50.29 -13.36 -19.62
N MET A 58 -50.15 -12.12 -19.12
CA MET A 58 -48.99 -11.68 -18.38
C MET A 58 -49.08 -12.10 -16.90
N ILE A 59 -47.98 -12.57 -16.36
CA ILE A 59 -47.87 -13.16 -15.03
C ILE A 59 -47.15 -12.19 -14.11
N PRO A 60 -47.73 -11.73 -12.97
CA PRO A 60 -47.06 -10.95 -11.96
C PRO A 60 -45.87 -11.73 -11.33
N ILE A 61 -44.72 -11.06 -11.18
CA ILE A 61 -43.50 -11.64 -10.68
C ILE A 61 -43.26 -11.20 -9.23
N GLN A 62 -43.19 -12.17 -8.33
CA GLN A 62 -42.78 -12.02 -6.93
C GLN A 62 -41.36 -12.52 -6.77
N LEU A 63 -40.62 -12.04 -5.73
CA LEU A 63 -39.27 -12.49 -5.44
C LEU A 63 -39.07 -12.92 -3.98
N SER A 64 -38.29 -14.01 -3.82
CA SER A 64 -37.77 -14.42 -2.54
C SER A 64 -36.24 -14.46 -2.58
N VAL A 65 -35.59 -13.80 -1.62
CA VAL A 65 -34.13 -13.64 -1.54
C VAL A 65 -33.60 -14.44 -0.36
N ASP A 66 -32.68 -15.36 -0.62
CA ASP A 66 -32.05 -16.19 0.42
C ASP A 66 -30.91 -15.45 1.14
N GLY A 67 -30.38 -14.38 0.58
CA GLY A 67 -29.31 -13.59 1.16
C GLY A 67 -28.11 -13.36 0.25
N VAL A 68 -26.97 -13.01 0.85
CA VAL A 68 -25.70 -12.78 0.17
C VAL A 68 -24.58 -13.57 0.84
N ASP A 69 -23.70 -14.15 0.05
CA ASP A 69 -22.50 -14.78 0.55
C ASP A 69 -21.61 -13.76 1.25
N GLN A 70 -21.11 -14.12 2.44
CA GLN A 70 -20.16 -13.25 3.14
C GLN A 70 -18.79 -13.28 2.46
N PHE A 71 -17.98 -12.25 2.72
CA PHE A 71 -16.57 -12.32 2.34
C PHE A 71 -15.91 -13.49 3.06
N TYR A 72 -15.20 -14.35 2.35
CA TYR A 72 -14.51 -15.51 2.90
C TYR A 72 -13.00 -15.32 2.81
N GLY A 73 -12.25 -16.04 3.65
CA GLY A 73 -10.81 -16.13 3.50
C GLY A 73 -10.50 -16.76 2.14
N GLY A 74 -10.03 -15.94 1.19
CA GLY A 74 -9.67 -16.44 -0.14
C GLY A 74 -8.63 -17.55 0.00
N ALA A 75 -8.76 -18.63 -0.77
CA ALA A 75 -7.70 -19.62 -0.87
C ALA A 75 -6.45 -18.94 -1.45
N VAL A 76 -5.52 -18.55 -0.59
CA VAL A 76 -4.15 -18.29 -0.99
C VAL A 76 -3.60 -19.65 -1.40
N THR A 77 -3.20 -19.79 -2.64
CA THR A 77 -2.76 -21.02 -3.26
C THR A 77 -1.97 -21.93 -2.30
N ARG A 78 -2.58 -23.11 -1.99
CA ARG A 78 -1.96 -24.26 -1.30
C ARG A 78 -1.12 -23.94 -0.07
N SER A 79 -1.69 -24.21 1.09
CA SER A 79 -1.15 -24.08 2.45
C SER A 79 -1.21 -22.65 3.01
N GLY A 80 -2.14 -22.42 3.91
CA GLY A 80 -2.35 -21.19 4.64
C GLY A 80 -1.09 -20.46 5.05
N GLU A 81 -0.88 -19.27 4.59
CA GLU A 81 0.22 -18.34 4.73
C GLU A 81 1.15 -18.31 3.51
N THR A 82 0.84 -17.44 2.56
CA THR A 82 1.88 -16.97 1.64
C THR A 82 2.52 -15.73 2.24
N VAL A 83 3.47 -15.94 3.14
CA VAL A 83 4.35 -14.87 3.62
C VAL A 83 5.34 -14.56 2.50
N THR A 84 5.09 -13.50 1.77
CA THR A 84 6.12 -12.94 0.89
C THR A 84 6.90 -11.91 1.68
N ARG A 85 8.07 -12.29 2.17
CA ARG A 85 9.02 -11.39 2.83
C ARG A 85 9.82 -10.68 1.75
N LEU A 86 9.51 -9.42 1.50
CA LEU A 86 10.41 -8.51 0.79
C LEU A 86 10.98 -7.56 1.84
N LEU A 87 12.26 -7.72 2.15
CA LEU A 87 13.00 -6.77 2.98
C LEU A 87 13.46 -5.64 2.07
N GLN A 88 13.00 -4.44 2.38
CA GLN A 88 13.39 -3.21 1.67
C GLN A 88 13.80 -2.17 2.71
N PRO A 89 14.73 -1.25 2.39
CA PRO A 89 15.03 -0.13 3.28
C PRO A 89 13.77 0.68 3.58
N LEU A 90 13.59 1.12 4.83
CA LEU A 90 12.44 1.96 5.23
C LEU A 90 12.40 3.27 4.44
N ASP A 91 13.57 3.84 4.17
CA ASP A 91 13.73 5.00 3.28
C ASP A 91 14.40 4.51 1.99
N SER A 92 13.74 4.67 0.85
CA SER A 92 14.27 4.23 -0.45
C SER A 92 15.54 4.96 -0.88
N THR A 93 15.86 6.08 -0.23
CA THR A 93 17.03 6.92 -0.55
C THR A 93 18.23 6.59 0.35
N TYR A 94 17.97 6.25 1.64
CA TYR A 94 19.02 6.11 2.64
C TYR A 94 18.69 5.01 3.66
N ASP A 95 19.72 4.27 4.09
CA ASP A 95 19.58 3.30 5.18
C ASP A 95 19.48 4.03 6.54
N THR A 96 18.41 3.79 7.26
CA THR A 96 18.15 4.32 8.61
C THR A 96 18.25 3.27 9.71
N GLY A 97 18.70 2.05 9.36
CA GLY A 97 18.77 0.93 10.27
C GLY A 97 17.45 0.17 10.43
N TYR A 98 16.51 0.37 9.54
CA TYR A 98 15.23 -0.33 9.46
C TYR A 98 14.94 -0.81 8.06
N ASP A 99 14.38 -2.01 7.98
CA ASP A 99 13.85 -2.60 6.77
C ASP A 99 12.32 -2.72 6.87
N VAL A 100 11.67 -2.83 5.73
CA VAL A 100 10.23 -3.08 5.64
C VAL A 100 9.99 -4.52 5.22
N GLU A 101 9.25 -5.25 6.03
CA GLU A 101 8.77 -6.59 5.75
C GLU A 101 7.29 -6.50 5.35
N THR A 102 6.92 -7.11 4.22
CA THR A 102 5.52 -7.17 3.80
C THR A 102 5.03 -8.60 3.89
N THR A 103 3.94 -8.80 4.62
CA THR A 103 3.25 -10.08 4.71
C THR A 103 1.83 -9.95 4.19
N VAL A 104 1.34 -10.98 3.52
CA VAL A 104 -0.03 -11.03 3.01
C VAL A 104 -0.73 -12.22 3.64
N GLU A 105 -1.84 -11.93 4.28
CA GLU A 105 -2.68 -12.93 4.91
C GLU A 105 -4.04 -12.95 4.21
N SER A 106 -4.53 -14.14 3.92
CA SER A 106 -5.95 -14.36 3.73
C SER A 106 -6.57 -14.40 5.12
N ILE A 107 -7.53 -13.52 5.40
CA ILE A 107 -8.22 -13.54 6.70
C ILE A 107 -9.29 -14.62 6.63
N PRO A 108 -9.13 -15.78 7.29
CA PRO A 108 -10.21 -16.71 7.46
C PRO A 108 -11.31 -15.98 8.24
N LEU A 109 -12.52 -16.05 7.77
CA LEU A 109 -13.64 -15.69 8.63
C LEU A 109 -13.76 -16.85 9.64
N GLU A 110 -13.24 -16.64 10.84
CA GLU A 110 -13.36 -17.59 11.92
C GLU A 110 -14.84 -17.93 12.11
N ASN A 111 -15.18 -19.21 11.94
CA ASN A 111 -16.52 -19.79 12.21
C ASN A 111 -17.68 -19.33 11.32
N ILE A 112 -17.46 -19.10 10.04
CA ILE A 112 -18.61 -19.08 9.16
C ILE A 112 -19.00 -20.53 8.81
N VAL A 113 -19.85 -21.13 9.64
CA VAL A 113 -20.97 -21.92 9.14
C VAL A 113 -21.58 -21.05 8.05
N SER A 114 -21.77 -21.52 6.83
CA SER A 114 -22.24 -20.79 5.65
C SER A 114 -23.58 -20.07 5.88
N THR A 115 -23.59 -19.13 6.82
CA THR A 115 -24.73 -18.29 7.10
C THR A 115 -24.67 -17.15 6.09
N ARG A 116 -25.51 -17.25 5.09
CA ARG A 116 -25.82 -16.14 4.20
C ARG A 116 -26.27 -14.97 5.06
N ALA A 117 -25.60 -13.84 4.92
CA ALA A 117 -26.04 -12.64 5.60
C ALA A 117 -27.32 -12.12 4.92
N ASN A 118 -28.27 -11.67 5.72
CA ASN A 118 -29.40 -10.93 5.17
C ASN A 118 -28.89 -9.66 4.46
N LEU A 119 -29.44 -9.38 3.29
CA LEU A 119 -29.05 -8.21 2.46
C LEU A 119 -29.36 -6.85 3.13
N GLY A 120 -30.03 -6.82 4.29
CA GLY A 120 -30.42 -5.56 4.93
C GLY A 120 -31.30 -4.69 4.03
N ASN A 121 -31.19 -3.37 4.18
CA ASN A 121 -31.90 -2.40 3.35
C ASN A 121 -31.16 -2.12 2.03
N VAL A 122 -31.00 -3.12 1.17
CA VAL A 122 -30.27 -3.03 -0.10
C VAL A 122 -31.25 -3.07 -1.27
N GLN A 123 -30.99 -2.23 -2.27
CA GLN A 123 -31.70 -2.32 -3.54
C GLN A 123 -30.88 -3.15 -4.55
N PHE A 124 -31.60 -3.97 -5.33
CA PHE A 124 -31.02 -4.74 -6.40
C PHE A 124 -31.93 -4.70 -7.62
N ARG A 125 -31.33 -4.76 -8.80
CA ARG A 125 -32.07 -4.83 -10.06
C ARG A 125 -32.14 -6.27 -10.54
N VAL A 126 -33.27 -6.65 -11.09
CA VAL A 126 -33.50 -7.89 -11.80
C VAL A 126 -33.79 -7.58 -13.26
N VAL A 127 -33.11 -8.26 -14.15
CA VAL A 127 -33.34 -8.19 -15.60
C VAL A 127 -33.70 -9.58 -16.08
N ALA A 128 -34.78 -9.69 -16.87
CA ALA A 128 -35.24 -10.94 -17.45
C ALA A 128 -34.90 -10.97 -18.94
N TYR A 129 -34.28 -12.08 -19.36
CA TYR A 129 -34.00 -12.38 -20.76
C TYR A 129 -34.76 -13.65 -21.16
N ARG A 130 -35.54 -13.59 -22.19
CA ARG A 130 -36.28 -14.72 -22.69
C ARG A 130 -35.39 -15.62 -23.53
N THR A 131 -35.28 -16.91 -23.18
CA THR A 131 -34.36 -17.86 -23.82
C THR A 131 -35.04 -18.76 -24.87
N ASP A 132 -36.36 -18.81 -24.88
CA ASP A 132 -37.17 -19.58 -25.82
C ASP A 132 -37.62 -18.75 -27.04
N ALA A 133 -37.25 -17.45 -27.13
CA ALA A 133 -37.53 -16.58 -28.24
C ALA A 133 -36.49 -16.69 -29.36
N SER A 134 -36.92 -16.65 -30.58
CA SER A 134 -36.04 -16.75 -31.76
C SER A 134 -35.38 -15.42 -32.17
N SER A 135 -35.69 -14.31 -31.49
CA SER A 135 -35.12 -12.98 -31.78
C SER A 135 -33.80 -12.74 -31.09
N ALA A 136 -32.91 -11.98 -31.72
CA ALA A 136 -31.62 -11.62 -31.16
C ALA A 136 -31.72 -10.71 -29.91
N ASP A 137 -32.86 -10.05 -29.71
CA ASP A 137 -33.16 -9.22 -28.56
C ASP A 137 -34.02 -9.98 -27.55
N HIS A 138 -33.35 -10.66 -26.64
CA HIS A 138 -34.02 -11.49 -25.65
C HIS A 138 -34.50 -10.73 -24.40
N TYR A 139 -34.34 -9.40 -24.37
CA TYR A 139 -34.77 -8.61 -23.21
C TYR A 139 -36.30 -8.64 -23.07
N ALA A 140 -36.76 -9.03 -21.89
CA ALA A 140 -38.19 -9.16 -21.60
C ALA A 140 -38.66 -8.16 -20.53
N GLY A 141 -37.77 -7.61 -19.75
CA GLY A 141 -38.15 -6.64 -18.74
C GLY A 141 -37.14 -6.51 -17.58
N THR A 142 -37.38 -5.53 -16.72
CA THR A 142 -36.58 -5.26 -15.53
C THR A 142 -37.44 -4.72 -14.39
N ALA A 143 -36.96 -4.92 -13.16
CA ALA A 143 -37.54 -4.30 -11.97
C ALA A 143 -36.46 -4.08 -10.93
N VAL A 144 -36.62 -3.09 -10.05
CA VAL A 144 -35.81 -2.90 -8.85
C VAL A 144 -36.58 -3.36 -7.64
N TYR A 145 -35.92 -4.16 -6.81
CA TYR A 145 -36.46 -4.64 -5.55
C TYR A 145 -35.61 -4.14 -4.39
N LYS A 146 -36.24 -3.96 -3.24
CA LYS A 146 -35.59 -3.59 -1.98
C LYS A 146 -35.84 -4.66 -0.93
N THR A 147 -34.79 -5.13 -0.29
CA THR A 147 -34.90 -6.06 0.84
C THR A 147 -35.17 -5.31 2.15
N ASN A 148 -35.92 -5.94 3.05
CA ASN A 148 -36.25 -5.39 4.37
C ASN A 148 -35.47 -5.99 5.53
N GLY A 149 -34.37 -6.70 5.26
CA GLY A 149 -33.55 -7.38 6.27
C GLY A 149 -34.10 -8.74 6.72
N SER A 150 -35.31 -9.11 6.30
CA SER A 150 -35.91 -10.44 6.59
C SER A 150 -35.95 -11.36 5.38
N GLY A 151 -35.26 -11.00 4.29
CA GLY A 151 -35.24 -11.76 3.03
C GLY A 151 -36.44 -11.51 2.12
N VAL A 152 -37.44 -10.74 2.58
CA VAL A 152 -38.57 -10.35 1.72
C VAL A 152 -38.18 -9.14 0.88
N ALA A 153 -38.33 -9.29 -0.42
CA ALA A 153 -38.04 -8.22 -1.38
C ALA A 153 -39.35 -7.60 -1.89
N ALA A 154 -39.47 -6.28 -1.72
CA ALA A 154 -40.57 -5.51 -2.27
C ALA A 154 -40.10 -4.73 -3.50
N ILE A 155 -40.97 -4.62 -4.51
CA ILE A 155 -40.70 -3.82 -5.70
C ILE A 155 -40.61 -2.34 -5.35
N VAL A 156 -39.64 -1.65 -5.91
CA VAL A 156 -39.53 -0.20 -5.80
C VAL A 156 -40.44 0.42 -6.84
N ALA A 157 -41.32 1.29 -6.40
CA ALA A 157 -42.33 1.91 -7.29
C ALA A 157 -41.68 2.60 -8.50
N LYS A 158 -42.34 2.49 -9.67
CA LYS A 158 -41.93 3.09 -10.96
C LYS A 158 -40.57 2.60 -11.49
N THR A 159 -40.09 1.45 -11.08
CA THR A 159 -38.79 0.90 -11.56
C THR A 159 -38.96 -0.33 -12.46
N ALA A 160 -40.16 -0.89 -12.52
CA ALA A 160 -40.47 -2.09 -13.30
C ALA A 160 -40.96 -1.75 -14.70
N THR A 161 -40.60 -2.58 -15.65
CA THR A 161 -41.07 -2.56 -17.05
C THR A 161 -41.01 -4.00 -17.59
N PRO A 162 -42.11 -4.51 -18.19
CA PRO A 162 -43.48 -3.97 -18.15
C PRO A 162 -44.15 -4.10 -16.79
N VAL A 163 -45.19 -3.33 -16.54
CA VAL A 163 -46.02 -3.39 -15.33
C VAL A 163 -47.51 -3.49 -15.69
N ASN A 164 -48.28 -4.14 -14.81
CA ASN A 164 -49.74 -4.11 -14.88
C ASN A 164 -50.33 -2.84 -14.23
N SER A 165 -51.65 -2.68 -14.31
CA SER A 165 -52.37 -1.56 -13.70
C SER A 165 -52.22 -1.43 -12.18
N ALA A 166 -51.85 -2.53 -11.49
CA ALA A 166 -51.54 -2.56 -10.06
C ALA A 166 -50.07 -2.21 -9.75
N GLY A 167 -49.23 -1.90 -10.75
CA GLY A 167 -47.81 -1.58 -10.58
C GLY A 167 -46.91 -2.78 -10.33
N GLN A 168 -47.40 -3.99 -10.53
CA GLN A 168 -46.59 -5.21 -10.39
C GLN A 168 -45.79 -5.45 -11.67
N TRP A 169 -44.55 -5.93 -11.54
CA TRP A 169 -43.78 -6.38 -12.70
C TRP A 169 -44.39 -7.64 -13.29
N ILE A 170 -44.58 -7.68 -14.58
CA ILE A 170 -45.24 -8.75 -15.30
C ILE A 170 -44.38 -9.28 -16.44
N LEU A 171 -44.41 -10.61 -16.66
CA LEU A 171 -43.77 -11.30 -17.78
C LEU A 171 -44.72 -12.27 -18.44
N GLY A 172 -44.58 -12.52 -19.73
CA GLY A 172 -45.32 -13.57 -20.42
C GLY A 172 -44.85 -14.98 -19.96
N PRO A 173 -45.68 -16.01 -20.15
CA PRO A 173 -45.22 -17.38 -19.91
C PRO A 173 -44.09 -17.73 -20.88
N GLY A 174 -43.06 -18.46 -20.38
CA GLY A 174 -41.90 -18.83 -21.19
C GLY A 174 -40.68 -19.20 -20.33
N THR A 175 -39.56 -19.45 -20.99
CA THR A 175 -38.29 -19.80 -20.32
C THR A 175 -37.36 -18.59 -20.30
N TYR A 176 -36.79 -18.29 -19.12
CA TYR A 176 -36.02 -17.06 -18.90
C TYR A 176 -34.68 -17.31 -18.24
N THR A 177 -33.74 -16.42 -18.51
CA THR A 177 -32.57 -16.16 -17.64
C THR A 177 -32.82 -14.88 -16.87
N PHE A 178 -32.79 -14.96 -15.54
CA PHE A 178 -32.83 -13.79 -14.66
C PHE A 178 -31.42 -13.42 -14.19
N VAL A 179 -31.07 -12.16 -14.39
CA VAL A 179 -29.81 -11.59 -13.92
C VAL A 179 -30.12 -10.56 -12.84
N CYS A 180 -29.71 -10.86 -11.60
CA CYS A 180 -29.91 -9.98 -10.45
C CYS A 180 -28.58 -9.38 -10.03
N TYR A 181 -28.50 -8.04 -9.90
CA TYR A 181 -27.28 -7.38 -9.47
C TYR A 181 -27.53 -6.21 -8.53
N SER A 182 -26.53 -5.93 -7.66
CA SER A 182 -26.57 -4.86 -6.68
C SER A 182 -25.17 -4.30 -6.44
N TYR A 183 -25.12 -3.05 -5.96
CA TYR A 183 -23.88 -2.42 -5.47
C TYR A 183 -23.84 -2.36 -3.93
N GLY A 184 -24.72 -3.09 -3.24
CA GLY A 184 -24.79 -3.09 -1.79
C GLY A 184 -25.34 -1.79 -1.18
N LEU A 185 -26.05 -0.98 -1.97
CA LEU A 185 -26.54 0.33 -1.58
C LEU A 185 -28.06 0.34 -1.43
N ASN A 186 -28.59 1.32 -0.68
CA ASN A 186 -30.02 1.59 -0.59
C ASN A 186 -30.50 2.55 -1.72
N SER A 187 -29.93 2.41 -2.91
CA SER A 187 -30.31 3.12 -4.12
C SER A 187 -30.42 2.15 -5.28
N ALA A 188 -31.27 2.46 -6.24
CA ALA A 188 -31.48 1.61 -7.41
C ALA A 188 -30.18 1.45 -8.20
N PRO A 189 -29.73 0.20 -8.49
CA PRO A 189 -28.65 -0.01 -9.44
C PRO A 189 -28.99 0.59 -10.81
N VAL A 190 -27.99 1.16 -11.47
CA VAL A 190 -28.13 1.73 -12.80
C VAL A 190 -28.72 0.68 -13.75
N MET A 191 -29.61 1.08 -14.61
CA MET A 191 -30.13 0.23 -15.67
C MET A 191 -29.02 -0.11 -16.66
N LEU A 192 -28.96 -1.36 -17.10
CA LEU A 192 -28.04 -1.76 -18.16
C LEU A 192 -28.38 -1.00 -19.43
N THR A 193 -27.39 -0.42 -20.09
CA THR A 193 -27.60 0.40 -21.31
C THR A 193 -26.96 -0.29 -22.51
N GLY A 194 -27.56 -0.04 -23.70
CA GLY A 194 -27.01 -0.48 -24.99
C GLY A 194 -26.72 -1.98 -25.08
N ASN A 195 -25.51 -2.39 -24.79
CA ASN A 195 -25.06 -3.79 -24.86
C ASN A 195 -25.27 -4.58 -23.55
N TRP A 196 -26.24 -4.19 -22.72
CA TRP A 196 -26.56 -4.87 -21.44
C TRP A 196 -25.40 -4.91 -20.47
N SER A 197 -24.59 -3.87 -20.47
CA SER A 197 -23.40 -3.74 -19.64
C SER A 197 -23.51 -2.62 -18.63
N THR A 198 -22.73 -2.73 -17.54
CA THR A 198 -22.53 -1.66 -16.55
C THR A 198 -21.07 -1.60 -16.12
N THR A 199 -20.67 -0.48 -15.56
CA THR A 199 -19.31 -0.28 -15.04
C THR A 199 -19.26 -0.55 -13.55
N VAL A 200 -18.30 -1.37 -13.13
CA VAL A 200 -18.01 -1.66 -11.73
C VAL A 200 -16.64 -1.11 -11.37
N SER A 201 -16.58 -0.36 -10.28
CA SER A 201 -15.36 0.31 -9.80
C SER A 201 -14.89 -0.26 -8.46
N HIS A 202 -13.65 0.04 -8.08
CA HIS A 202 -13.20 -0.19 -6.69
C HIS A 202 -14.13 0.52 -5.68
N ASN A 203 -14.21 -0.01 -4.47
CA ASN A 203 -15.10 0.42 -3.37
C ASN A 203 -16.60 0.19 -3.57
N GLN A 204 -17.01 -0.43 -4.66
CA GLN A 204 -18.38 -0.90 -4.84
C GLN A 204 -18.53 -2.35 -4.36
N ASP A 205 -19.61 -2.65 -3.64
CA ASP A 205 -19.95 -4.03 -3.22
C ASP A 205 -20.80 -4.69 -4.32
N PHE A 206 -20.18 -4.90 -5.48
CA PHE A 206 -20.90 -5.52 -6.60
C PHE A 206 -21.21 -6.99 -6.29
N MET A 207 -22.51 -7.29 -6.36
CA MET A 207 -23.06 -8.61 -6.06
C MET A 207 -23.90 -9.08 -7.24
N LEU A 208 -23.83 -10.36 -7.55
CA LEU A 208 -24.46 -10.97 -8.71
C LEU A 208 -25.16 -12.26 -8.31
N CYS A 209 -26.37 -12.46 -8.88
CA CYS A 209 -27.05 -13.75 -8.92
C CYS A 209 -27.60 -13.96 -10.33
N ARG A 210 -27.38 -15.13 -10.89
CA ARG A 210 -27.88 -15.53 -12.20
C ARG A 210 -28.68 -16.81 -12.08
N LYS A 211 -29.89 -16.82 -12.64
CA LYS A 211 -30.80 -17.98 -12.70
C LYS A 211 -31.13 -18.26 -14.15
N GLU A 212 -30.70 -19.37 -14.67
CA GLU A 212 -30.92 -19.78 -16.06
C GLU A 212 -32.01 -20.87 -16.16
N GLY A 213 -32.67 -20.90 -17.30
CA GLY A 213 -33.67 -21.93 -17.63
C GLY A 213 -34.92 -21.88 -16.72
N VAL A 214 -35.24 -20.72 -16.16
CA VAL A 214 -36.40 -20.58 -15.28
C VAL A 214 -37.69 -20.54 -16.12
N VAL A 215 -38.57 -21.47 -15.91
CA VAL A 215 -39.88 -21.51 -16.57
C VAL A 215 -40.85 -20.64 -15.78
N VAL A 216 -41.28 -19.53 -16.36
CA VAL A 216 -42.30 -18.65 -15.81
C VAL A 216 -43.66 -19.19 -16.26
N ALA A 217 -44.42 -19.68 -15.29
CA ALA A 217 -45.79 -20.14 -15.46
C ALA A 217 -46.62 -19.70 -14.25
N PRO A 218 -47.92 -19.37 -14.40
CA PRO A 218 -48.72 -18.94 -13.27
C PRO A 218 -48.95 -20.07 -12.30
N ASP A 219 -48.88 -19.73 -11.01
CA ASP A 219 -49.32 -20.60 -9.91
C ASP A 219 -50.85 -20.59 -9.75
N ASN A 220 -51.36 -21.19 -8.67
CA ASN A 220 -52.79 -21.21 -8.36
C ASN A 220 -53.41 -19.81 -8.11
N ASN A 221 -52.59 -18.81 -7.84
CA ASN A 221 -52.98 -17.41 -7.63
C ASN A 221 -52.83 -16.55 -8.91
N GLY A 222 -52.34 -17.16 -9.98
CA GLY A 222 -52.05 -16.46 -11.22
C GLY A 222 -50.71 -15.67 -11.20
N GLU A 223 -49.84 -15.88 -10.18
CA GLU A 223 -48.56 -15.24 -10.00
C GLU A 223 -47.39 -16.22 -10.20
N PHE A 224 -46.18 -15.74 -10.30
CA PHE A 224 -44.97 -16.54 -10.31
C PHE A 224 -43.96 -15.99 -9.27
N THR A 225 -43.45 -16.86 -8.43
CA THR A 225 -42.39 -16.49 -7.44
C THR A 225 -41.05 -16.99 -7.91
N LEU A 226 -40.14 -16.04 -8.22
CA LEU A 226 -38.72 -16.32 -8.43
C LEU A 226 -38.04 -16.48 -7.09
N GLY A 227 -37.81 -17.73 -6.67
CA GLY A 227 -37.16 -18.07 -5.42
C GLY A 227 -35.67 -18.36 -5.55
N GLY A 228 -35.03 -18.53 -4.40
CA GLY A 228 -33.63 -18.98 -4.30
C GLY A 228 -32.63 -17.95 -4.82
N ILE A 229 -32.90 -16.63 -4.72
CA ILE A 229 -31.97 -15.59 -5.13
C ILE A 229 -30.87 -15.48 -4.07
N SER A 230 -29.69 -15.97 -4.42
CA SER A 230 -28.48 -15.94 -3.61
C SER A 230 -27.43 -15.11 -4.32
N PHE A 231 -27.04 -14.01 -3.71
CA PHE A 231 -26.02 -13.14 -4.27
C PHE A 231 -24.62 -13.62 -3.91
N THR A 232 -23.72 -13.60 -4.90
CA THR A 232 -22.28 -13.78 -4.70
C THR A 232 -21.57 -12.45 -4.86
N ARG A 233 -20.67 -12.12 -3.93
CA ARG A 233 -19.83 -10.93 -4.04
C ARG A 233 -18.80 -11.12 -5.13
N GLN A 234 -18.68 -10.12 -5.98
CA GLN A 234 -17.75 -10.12 -7.11
C GLN A 234 -16.44 -9.38 -6.82
N CYS A 235 -16.39 -8.58 -5.76
CA CYS A 235 -15.20 -7.87 -5.30
C CYS A 235 -14.53 -8.61 -4.14
N ALA A 236 -13.24 -8.35 -3.92
CA ALA A 236 -12.52 -8.78 -2.72
C ALA A 236 -12.50 -7.66 -1.68
N MET A 237 -12.34 -8.02 -0.41
CA MET A 237 -12.06 -7.10 0.69
C MET A 237 -10.54 -7.03 0.92
N LEU A 238 -10.00 -5.82 1.01
CA LEU A 238 -8.58 -5.60 1.30
C LEU A 238 -8.41 -4.63 2.46
N GLN A 239 -7.55 -4.99 3.40
CA GLN A 239 -7.11 -4.15 4.51
C GLN A 239 -5.59 -4.05 4.53
N LEU A 240 -5.05 -2.87 4.82
CA LEU A 240 -3.65 -2.69 5.11
C LEU A 240 -3.41 -2.55 6.61
N ALA A 241 -2.33 -3.14 7.10
CA ALA A 241 -1.83 -2.89 8.44
C ALA A 241 -0.40 -2.34 8.38
N VAL A 242 -0.05 -1.43 9.28
CA VAL A 242 1.31 -0.95 9.48
C VAL A 242 1.74 -1.24 10.91
N THR A 243 2.88 -1.91 11.08
CA THR A 243 3.45 -2.27 12.38
C THR A 243 4.85 -1.68 12.54
N ALA A 244 5.08 -0.99 13.67
CA ALA A 244 6.33 -0.30 14.00
C ALA A 244 6.90 -0.72 15.37
N ASN A 245 6.73 -1.99 15.78
CA ASN A 245 7.07 -2.48 17.13
C ASN A 245 8.56 -2.31 17.49
N ASP A 246 9.45 -2.32 16.51
CA ASP A 246 10.90 -2.24 16.73
C ASP A 246 11.43 -0.80 16.94
N PHE A 247 10.56 0.20 16.86
CA PHE A 247 10.93 1.58 17.15
C PHE A 247 10.92 1.86 18.66
N THR A 248 11.84 2.70 19.14
CA THR A 248 11.86 3.15 20.55
C THR A 248 10.58 3.91 20.90
N ASN A 249 10.10 4.78 20.00
CA ASN A 249 8.77 5.38 20.06
C ASN A 249 7.96 4.83 18.89
N ASN A 250 7.28 3.72 19.14
CA ASN A 250 6.64 2.89 18.14
C ASN A 250 5.21 3.31 17.77
N THR A 251 4.76 4.46 18.23
CA THR A 251 3.41 4.94 17.99
C THR A 251 3.26 5.48 16.57
N VAL A 252 2.44 4.84 15.74
CA VAL A 252 2.07 5.33 14.41
C VAL A 252 0.98 6.39 14.57
N GLN A 253 1.34 7.66 14.34
CA GLN A 253 0.48 8.82 14.57
C GLN A 253 -0.24 9.30 13.31
N GLN A 254 0.35 9.05 12.14
CA GLN A 254 -0.25 9.36 10.84
C GLN A 254 0.05 8.21 9.88
N CYS A 255 -0.93 7.83 9.09
CA CYS A 255 -0.77 6.82 8.05
C CYS A 255 -1.78 7.04 6.93
N ALA A 256 -1.29 7.03 5.70
CA ALA A 256 -2.07 6.95 4.48
C ALA A 256 -1.25 6.21 3.43
N ALA A 257 -1.91 5.46 2.57
CA ALA A 257 -1.22 4.70 1.53
C ALA A 257 -1.99 4.74 0.21
N THR A 258 -1.24 4.58 -0.87
CA THR A 258 -1.76 4.26 -2.20
C THR A 258 -1.29 2.87 -2.57
N VAL A 259 -2.21 2.02 -2.99
CA VAL A 259 -1.92 0.71 -3.60
C VAL A 259 -2.18 0.84 -5.09
N SER A 260 -1.18 0.61 -5.90
CA SER A 260 -1.25 0.62 -7.37
C SER A 260 -0.97 -0.76 -7.96
N ASP A 261 -1.07 -0.84 -9.28
CA ASP A 261 -0.97 -2.08 -10.05
C ASP A 261 -2.08 -3.10 -9.75
N LEU A 262 -3.19 -2.63 -9.18
CA LEU A 262 -4.43 -3.38 -9.05
C LEU A 262 -5.08 -3.64 -10.43
N ASN A 263 -6.15 -4.42 -10.46
CA ASN A 263 -7.01 -4.48 -11.64
C ASN A 263 -7.43 -3.06 -12.08
N SER A 264 -7.90 -2.88 -13.29
CA SER A 264 -8.34 -1.57 -13.81
C SER A 264 -9.21 -0.82 -12.79
N ASN A 265 -9.19 0.51 -12.79
CA ASN A 265 -10.03 1.29 -11.86
C ASN A 265 -11.52 0.98 -12.06
N ASN A 266 -11.88 0.61 -13.28
CA ASN A 266 -13.22 0.26 -13.68
C ASN A 266 -13.19 -0.99 -14.56
N ILE A 267 -14.19 -1.86 -14.39
CA ILE A 267 -14.43 -3.03 -15.23
C ILE A 267 -15.83 -2.87 -15.83
N THR A 268 -15.94 -3.01 -17.14
CA THR A 268 -17.24 -3.19 -17.79
C THR A 268 -17.66 -4.64 -17.57
N TRP A 269 -18.81 -4.81 -16.90
CA TRP A 269 -19.45 -6.09 -16.73
C TRP A 269 -20.64 -6.18 -17.68
N ASP A 270 -20.74 -7.28 -18.39
CA ASP A 270 -21.83 -7.61 -19.30
C ASP A 270 -22.76 -8.65 -18.65
N ALA A 271 -24.07 -8.51 -18.85
CA ALA A 271 -25.06 -9.41 -18.25
C ALA A 271 -24.96 -10.88 -18.72
N SER A 272 -24.23 -11.16 -19.79
CA SER A 272 -23.89 -12.53 -20.21
C SER A 272 -22.81 -13.17 -19.34
N GLN A 273 -22.01 -12.36 -18.62
CA GLN A 273 -20.91 -12.82 -17.80
C GLN A 273 -21.39 -13.25 -16.41
N THR A 274 -20.80 -14.31 -15.88
CA THR A 274 -21.07 -14.85 -14.53
C THR A 274 -20.15 -14.27 -13.45
N ALA A 275 -19.11 -13.54 -13.84
CA ALA A 275 -18.13 -12.94 -12.95
C ALA A 275 -17.46 -11.70 -13.56
N LEU A 276 -16.80 -10.89 -12.74
CA LEU A 276 -15.96 -9.77 -13.19
C LEU A 276 -14.62 -10.28 -13.79
N SER A 277 -14.13 -9.57 -14.80
CA SER A 277 -12.83 -9.82 -15.39
C SER A 277 -11.69 -9.58 -14.39
N THR A 278 -10.66 -10.44 -14.42
CA THR A 278 -9.47 -10.37 -13.55
C THR A 278 -8.21 -9.83 -14.26
N GLY A 279 -8.30 -9.58 -15.57
CA GLY A 279 -7.13 -9.32 -16.43
C GLY A 279 -6.71 -7.86 -16.59
N GLY A 280 -7.49 -6.89 -16.10
CA GLY A 280 -7.18 -5.46 -16.21
C GLY A 280 -5.94 -5.05 -15.40
N THR A 281 -5.34 -3.90 -15.70
CA THR A 281 -4.12 -3.38 -15.06
C THR A 281 -4.22 -1.89 -14.78
N GLY A 282 -3.33 -1.36 -13.92
CA GLY A 282 -3.17 0.07 -13.68
C GLY A 282 -4.18 0.68 -12.70
N GLY A 283 -4.98 -0.15 -12.03
CA GLY A 283 -5.90 0.31 -11.00
C GLY A 283 -5.16 0.80 -9.75
N THR A 284 -5.76 1.79 -9.08
CA THR A 284 -5.18 2.42 -7.89
C THR A 284 -6.26 2.69 -6.86
N VAL A 285 -5.97 2.37 -5.59
CA VAL A 285 -6.85 2.63 -4.45
C VAL A 285 -6.07 3.33 -3.34
N ASN A 286 -6.66 4.39 -2.79
CA ASN A 286 -6.12 5.12 -1.65
C ASN A 286 -6.70 4.56 -0.36
N PHE A 287 -5.81 4.22 0.59
CA PHE A 287 -6.15 3.70 1.90
C PHE A 287 -6.00 4.77 2.97
N SER A 288 -6.95 4.84 3.90
CA SER A 288 -6.95 5.71 5.05
C SER A 288 -7.13 4.92 6.35
N TRP A 289 -6.74 5.51 7.46
CA TRP A 289 -6.83 4.95 8.80
C TRP A 289 -7.75 5.83 9.66
N SER A 290 -8.74 5.21 10.28
CA SER A 290 -9.64 5.87 11.25
C SER A 290 -9.13 5.78 12.69
N SER A 291 -8.27 4.79 12.98
CA SER A 291 -7.67 4.60 14.30
C SER A 291 -6.14 4.55 14.17
N LEU A 292 -5.48 5.44 14.90
CA LEU A 292 -4.04 5.64 14.94
C LEU A 292 -3.56 5.63 16.40
N ASN A 293 -2.32 6.05 16.67
CA ASN A 293 -1.69 6.13 18.00
C ASN A 293 -1.47 4.78 18.69
N ALA A 294 -1.15 3.76 17.89
CA ALA A 294 -0.73 2.44 18.34
C ALA A 294 0.53 1.99 17.60
N SER A 295 1.20 0.95 18.09
CA SER A 295 2.37 0.35 17.40
C SER A 295 1.97 -0.46 16.17
N THR A 296 0.73 -0.91 16.13
CA THR A 296 0.10 -1.55 14.96
C THR A 296 -1.22 -0.84 14.67
N VAL A 297 -1.37 -0.36 13.45
CA VAL A 297 -2.58 0.34 12.99
C VAL A 297 -3.14 -0.34 11.74
N ASN A 298 -4.46 -0.46 11.68
CA ASN A 298 -5.15 -1.04 10.54
C ASN A 298 -5.89 0.06 9.76
N SER A 299 -5.85 -0.02 8.44
CA SER A 299 -6.65 0.83 7.57
C SER A 299 -8.14 0.50 7.68
N ASN A 300 -8.98 1.39 7.17
CA ASN A 300 -10.33 1.01 6.80
C ASN A 300 -10.26 -0.15 5.78
N GLN A 301 -11.33 -0.94 5.74
CA GLN A 301 -11.46 -1.99 4.73
C GLN A 301 -11.95 -1.42 3.42
N TYR A 302 -11.37 -1.85 2.32
CA TYR A 302 -11.71 -1.40 0.97
C TYR A 302 -12.10 -2.57 0.09
N LYS A 303 -13.11 -2.38 -0.73
CA LYS A 303 -13.48 -3.35 -1.76
C LYS A 303 -12.62 -3.12 -2.99
N VAL A 304 -11.94 -4.15 -3.43
CA VAL A 304 -11.09 -4.13 -4.61
C VAL A 304 -11.64 -5.08 -5.67
N LEU A 305 -11.49 -4.72 -6.93
CA LEU A 305 -11.88 -5.60 -8.03
C LEU A 305 -11.03 -6.87 -8.02
N PRO A 306 -11.58 -8.03 -8.40
CA PRO A 306 -10.84 -9.27 -8.43
C PRO A 306 -9.69 -9.19 -9.42
N GLN A 307 -8.59 -9.87 -9.17
CA GLN A 307 -7.43 -9.84 -10.05
C GLN A 307 -6.70 -11.18 -10.11
N SER A 308 -6.08 -11.44 -11.26
CA SER A 308 -5.07 -12.50 -11.42
C SER A 308 -3.81 -12.16 -10.65
N SER A 309 -2.95 -13.16 -10.42
CA SER A 309 -1.69 -12.98 -9.68
C SER A 309 -0.79 -11.92 -10.33
N ARG A 310 -0.46 -10.86 -9.58
CA ARG A 310 0.45 -9.78 -10.00
C ARG A 310 1.11 -9.13 -8.79
N ALA A 311 2.25 -8.48 -9.01
CA ALA A 311 2.90 -7.65 -8.02
C ALA A 311 2.09 -6.35 -7.83
N LEU A 312 2.00 -5.88 -6.58
CA LEU A 312 1.38 -4.60 -6.22
C LEU A 312 2.44 -3.67 -5.68
N THR A 313 2.28 -2.39 -5.95
CA THR A 313 3.09 -1.34 -5.34
C THR A 313 2.28 -0.65 -4.24
N ILE A 314 2.80 -0.71 -3.00
CA ILE A 314 2.22 -0.04 -1.83
C ILE A 314 3.12 1.13 -1.48
N LYS A 315 2.63 2.34 -1.60
CA LYS A 315 3.33 3.57 -1.23
C LYS A 315 2.67 4.19 -0.01
N LEU A 316 3.41 4.29 1.10
CA LEU A 316 2.96 5.05 2.25
C LEU A 316 3.12 6.54 1.94
N THR A 317 2.04 7.19 1.53
CA THR A 317 2.02 8.61 1.15
C THR A 317 2.18 9.52 2.36
N THR A 318 1.66 9.09 3.50
CA THR A 318 1.86 9.71 4.81
C THR A 318 2.23 8.61 5.79
N LEU A 319 3.31 8.80 6.53
CA LEU A 319 3.71 7.95 7.65
C LEU A 319 4.41 8.80 8.69
N ARG A 320 3.91 8.77 9.93
CA ARG A 320 4.57 9.35 11.09
C ARG A 320 4.65 8.32 12.21
N ILE A 321 5.87 8.02 12.64
CA ILE A 321 6.14 7.11 13.77
C ILE A 321 6.82 7.93 14.86
N GLY A 322 6.19 8.03 16.02
CA GLY A 322 6.64 8.94 17.07
C GLY A 322 6.73 10.38 16.54
N ASN A 323 7.90 11.00 16.66
CA ASN A 323 8.13 12.38 16.21
C ASN A 323 8.66 12.49 14.78
N ILE A 324 8.83 11.39 14.06
CA ILE A 324 9.51 11.37 12.75
C ILE A 324 8.53 11.07 11.63
N GLN A 325 8.65 11.86 10.57
CA GLN A 325 7.80 11.78 9.40
C GLN A 325 8.55 11.18 8.20
N TYR A 326 7.91 10.21 7.54
CA TYR A 326 8.43 9.47 6.39
C TYR A 326 7.52 9.61 5.17
N ASN A 327 7.00 10.81 4.90
CA ASN A 327 6.06 11.02 3.79
C ASN A 327 6.69 10.63 2.45
N ASN A 328 5.99 9.78 1.68
CA ASN A 328 6.40 9.30 0.36
C ASN A 328 7.76 8.57 0.29
N ARG A 329 8.34 8.19 1.43
CA ARG A 329 9.66 7.52 1.47
C ARG A 329 9.57 6.00 1.51
N VAL A 330 8.44 5.46 1.96
CA VAL A 330 8.23 4.02 2.06
C VAL A 330 7.43 3.55 0.85
N THR A 331 8.07 2.79 0.00
CA THR A 331 7.44 2.12 -1.15
C THR A 331 7.82 0.65 -1.13
N VAL A 332 6.84 -0.21 -1.18
CA VAL A 332 7.02 -1.67 -1.12
C VAL A 332 6.37 -2.29 -2.36
N THR A 333 7.07 -3.20 -3.01
CA THR A 333 6.49 -4.02 -4.06
C THR A 333 6.28 -5.42 -3.53
N THR A 334 5.06 -5.96 -3.65
CA THR A 334 4.76 -7.33 -3.23
C THR A 334 5.18 -8.32 -4.31
N SER A 335 5.23 -9.62 -3.98
CA SER A 335 5.19 -10.67 -5.01
C SER A 335 3.79 -10.75 -5.64
N GLY A 336 3.61 -11.67 -6.58
CA GLY A 336 2.34 -11.86 -7.25
C GLY A 336 1.18 -12.17 -6.27
N LEU A 337 0.21 -11.27 -6.18
CA LEU A 337 -0.99 -11.41 -5.37
C LEU A 337 -2.22 -11.60 -6.25
N GLN A 338 -3.03 -12.60 -5.91
CA GLN A 338 -4.32 -12.85 -6.51
C GLN A 338 -5.43 -12.45 -5.54
N PHE A 339 -6.41 -11.71 -6.02
CA PHE A 339 -7.63 -11.43 -5.27
C PHE A 339 -8.82 -12.12 -5.94
N LEU A 340 -9.42 -13.04 -5.20
CA LEU A 340 -10.61 -13.76 -5.65
C LEU A 340 -11.89 -12.98 -5.29
N ALA A 341 -12.92 -13.12 -6.09
CA ALA A 341 -14.26 -12.63 -5.77
C ALA A 341 -14.72 -13.16 -4.41
N GLY A 342 -15.26 -12.29 -3.56
CA GLY A 342 -15.66 -12.63 -2.18
C GLY A 342 -14.51 -12.85 -1.20
N GLY A 343 -13.25 -12.82 -1.63
CA GLY A 343 -12.09 -13.04 -0.77
C GLY A 343 -11.84 -11.89 0.20
N ASN A 344 -11.24 -12.19 1.36
CA ASN A 344 -10.87 -11.21 2.38
C ASN A 344 -9.36 -11.29 2.67
N TYR A 345 -8.65 -10.18 2.48
CA TYR A 345 -7.20 -10.13 2.52
C TYR A 345 -6.69 -9.01 3.42
N LYS A 346 -5.57 -9.26 4.08
CA LYS A 346 -4.84 -8.27 4.84
C LYS A 346 -3.38 -8.26 4.41
N ILE A 347 -2.86 -7.08 4.10
CA ILE A 347 -1.44 -6.88 3.83
C ILE A 347 -0.86 -6.12 5.00
N THR A 348 0.12 -6.72 5.68
CA THR A 348 0.82 -6.10 6.79
C THR A 348 2.17 -5.59 6.31
N VAL A 349 2.39 -4.29 6.45
CA VAL A 349 3.68 -3.62 6.26
C VAL A 349 4.33 -3.51 7.63
N LYS A 350 5.29 -4.39 7.92
CA LYS A 350 6.00 -4.45 9.19
C LYS A 350 7.36 -3.76 9.03
N ILE A 351 7.64 -2.79 9.89
CA ILE A 351 8.91 -2.08 9.92
C ILE A 351 9.77 -2.72 11.00
N THR A 352 10.94 -3.26 10.61
CA THR A 352 11.85 -4.02 11.46
C THR A 352 13.22 -3.38 11.53
N GLY A 353 13.89 -3.47 12.67
CA GLY A 353 15.29 -3.09 12.77
C GLY A 353 16.19 -4.08 12.02
N ASN A 354 17.16 -3.57 11.24
CA ASN A 354 18.09 -4.40 10.46
C ASN A 354 19.46 -4.57 11.15
N GLY A 355 19.57 -4.27 12.45
CA GLY A 355 20.80 -4.38 13.20
C GLY A 355 21.26 -5.83 13.45
N ILE A 356 22.57 -5.99 13.66
CA ILE A 356 23.26 -7.27 13.82
C ILE A 356 23.71 -7.44 15.27
N THR A 357 23.22 -8.45 15.97
CA THR A 357 23.57 -8.65 17.39
C THR A 357 24.85 -9.46 17.54
N VAL A 358 25.87 -8.84 18.16
CA VAL A 358 27.19 -9.43 18.50
C VAL A 358 27.75 -8.78 19.76
N GLY A 359 28.38 -9.56 20.65
CA GLY A 359 29.02 -9.05 21.84
C GLY A 359 28.08 -8.38 22.84
N GLY A 360 26.80 -8.77 22.87
CA GLY A 360 25.79 -8.20 23.76
C GLY A 360 25.23 -6.84 23.29
N ALA A 361 25.57 -6.38 22.09
CA ALA A 361 25.01 -5.17 21.48
C ALA A 361 24.45 -5.44 20.09
N THR A 362 23.46 -4.66 19.66
CA THR A 362 22.92 -4.69 18.29
C THR A 362 23.56 -3.56 17.50
N TRP A 363 24.35 -3.91 16.51
CA TRP A 363 25.14 -3.02 15.65
C TRP A 363 24.36 -2.64 14.39
N ALA A 364 24.47 -1.40 13.96
CA ALA A 364 23.93 -0.98 12.67
C ALA A 364 24.62 -1.73 11.54
N LYS A 365 23.90 -1.96 10.43
CA LYS A 365 24.40 -2.64 9.25
C LYS A 365 25.57 -1.91 8.60
N GLY A 366 25.50 -0.58 8.48
CA GLY A 366 26.55 0.27 7.92
C GLY A 366 27.15 1.25 8.94
N ASN A 367 28.25 1.90 8.58
CA ASN A 367 28.81 3.03 9.34
C ASN A 367 27.90 4.25 9.20
N VAL A 368 27.85 5.12 10.21
CA VAL A 368 27.13 6.38 10.08
C VAL A 368 27.92 7.37 9.21
N TYR A 369 27.22 8.09 8.37
CA TYR A 369 27.76 9.23 7.61
C TYR A 369 26.78 10.41 7.60
N ARG A 370 27.31 11.60 7.33
CA ARG A 370 26.55 12.84 7.21
C ARG A 370 26.44 13.25 5.74
N SER A 371 25.22 13.59 5.30
CA SER A 371 24.97 14.19 4.00
C SER A 371 24.09 15.42 4.20
N GLY A 372 24.64 16.61 3.94
CA GLY A 372 23.98 17.87 4.30
C GLY A 372 23.79 17.96 5.83
N ASP A 373 22.55 18.18 6.25
CA ASP A 373 22.17 18.25 7.67
C ASP A 373 21.64 16.93 8.25
N ASN A 374 21.62 15.87 7.46
CA ASN A 374 21.06 14.58 7.85
C ASN A 374 22.16 13.53 8.08
N PHE A 375 21.79 12.50 8.88
CA PHE A 375 22.67 11.39 9.25
C PHE A 375 22.02 10.08 8.82
N TYR A 376 22.81 9.20 8.20
CA TYR A 376 22.37 7.94 7.62
C TYR A 376 23.37 6.83 7.88
N PHE A 377 22.98 5.58 7.64
CA PHE A 377 23.93 4.48 7.57
C PHE A 377 24.34 4.20 6.12
N GLU A 378 25.53 3.70 5.94
CA GLU A 378 25.95 3.08 4.70
C GLU A 378 25.02 1.89 4.36
N SER A 379 24.73 1.69 3.09
CA SER A 379 23.76 0.71 2.60
C SER A 379 24.16 -0.75 2.88
N SER A 380 25.43 -1.00 3.13
CA SER A 380 25.95 -2.34 3.47
C SER A 380 27.10 -2.25 4.45
N GLN A 381 27.51 -3.41 5.00
CA GLN A 381 28.62 -3.47 5.96
C GLN A 381 29.96 -3.08 5.37
N ASN A 382 30.16 -3.32 4.08
CA ASN A 382 31.39 -3.03 3.33
C ASN A 382 31.32 -1.73 2.51
N SER A 383 30.16 -1.06 2.49
CA SER A 383 30.04 0.30 1.95
C SER A 383 30.77 1.28 2.86
N TYR A 384 31.50 2.21 2.26
CA TYR A 384 32.13 3.32 2.96
C TYR A 384 32.45 4.46 2.00
N HIS A 385 32.37 5.68 2.49
CA HIS A 385 32.91 6.82 1.78
C HIS A 385 34.45 6.78 1.88
N ARG A 386 35.11 6.98 0.75
CA ARG A 386 36.58 6.93 0.70
C ARG A 386 37.18 7.94 1.67
N GLY A 387 38.37 7.60 2.22
CA GLY A 387 39.03 8.32 3.29
C GLY A 387 39.24 9.83 3.13
N THR A 388 39.05 10.39 1.91
CA THR A 388 39.16 11.83 1.67
C THR A 388 37.81 12.55 1.69
N GLU A 389 36.68 11.82 1.69
CA GLU A 389 35.36 12.42 1.62
C GLU A 389 34.90 12.94 2.99
N SER A 390 34.32 14.13 2.99
CA SER A 390 33.65 14.69 4.16
C SER A 390 32.38 13.88 4.44
N GLY A 391 32.07 13.63 5.71
CA GLY A 391 30.81 13.00 6.11
C GLY A 391 30.95 11.68 6.87
N SER A 392 32.11 11.00 6.81
CA SER A 392 32.27 9.65 7.39
C SER A 392 33.22 9.62 8.61
N PHE A 393 33.94 10.68 8.89
CA PHE A 393 34.93 10.76 9.97
C PHE A 393 34.53 11.85 10.96
N PHE A 394 34.16 11.46 12.17
CA PHE A 394 33.67 12.37 13.20
C PHE A 394 34.70 12.55 14.31
N GLY A 395 34.91 13.79 14.75
CA GLY A 395 35.57 14.05 16.04
C GLY A 395 34.71 13.55 17.20
N TRP A 396 35.26 13.61 18.42
CA TRP A 396 34.51 13.16 19.57
C TRP A 396 33.45 14.17 20.02
N ASN A 397 32.24 13.68 20.28
CA ASN A 397 31.08 14.49 20.73
C ASN A 397 30.75 15.66 19.79
N THR A 398 30.75 15.43 18.47
CA THR A 398 30.40 16.46 17.49
C THR A 398 29.64 15.89 16.31
N LEU A 399 28.72 16.67 15.78
CA LEU A 399 28.00 16.39 14.53
C LEU A 399 28.80 16.77 13.28
N SER A 400 29.92 17.44 13.45
CA SER A 400 30.79 17.82 12.35
C SER A 400 31.61 16.63 11.89
N ALA A 401 31.50 16.29 10.62
CA ALA A 401 32.31 15.26 9.97
C ALA A 401 33.61 15.84 9.37
N THR A 402 34.09 16.94 9.92
CA THR A 402 35.37 17.58 9.56
C THR A 402 36.41 17.32 10.66
N ASN A 403 37.68 17.31 10.29
CA ASN A 403 38.80 17.26 11.22
C ASN A 403 38.89 18.52 12.11
N ASN A 404 39.57 18.37 13.26
CA ASN A 404 39.83 19.45 14.24
C ASN A 404 38.62 20.00 15.00
N THR A 405 37.50 19.30 15.02
CA THR A 405 36.32 19.71 15.80
C THR A 405 35.97 18.64 16.84
N TYR A 406 35.62 19.07 18.05
CA TYR A 406 35.05 18.23 19.08
C TYR A 406 34.07 19.04 19.94
N GLY A 407 33.09 18.40 20.53
CA GLY A 407 31.98 19.04 21.22
C GLY A 407 32.10 19.12 22.74
N GLY A 408 33.26 19.45 23.29
CA GLY A 408 33.43 19.62 24.75
C GLY A 408 34.01 18.39 25.46
N SER A 409 33.97 18.39 26.80
CA SER A 409 34.65 17.38 27.68
C SER A 409 33.71 16.23 28.11
N SER A 410 32.39 16.36 27.90
CA SER A 410 31.40 15.36 28.25
C SER A 410 30.63 14.95 27.02
N PHE A 411 30.44 13.64 26.80
CA PHE A 411 29.67 13.14 25.64
C PHE A 411 28.20 13.43 25.82
N SER A 412 27.56 13.97 24.78
CA SER A 412 26.14 14.33 24.75
C SER A 412 25.44 13.64 23.58
N SER A 413 24.24 13.15 23.82
CA SER A 413 23.38 12.60 22.75
C SER A 413 23.05 13.63 21.67
N ASP A 414 22.98 14.92 22.00
CA ASP A 414 22.70 15.97 21.01
C ASP A 414 23.82 16.16 20.00
N ASN A 415 25.05 15.82 20.39
CA ASN A 415 26.26 15.86 19.58
C ASN A 415 26.67 14.47 19.04
N ASP A 416 25.86 13.46 19.25
CA ASP A 416 26.12 12.09 18.78
C ASP A 416 25.59 11.87 17.37
N PRO A 417 26.43 11.64 16.34
CA PRO A 417 25.97 11.37 14.98
C PRO A 417 25.01 10.17 14.88
N CYS A 418 25.24 9.13 15.68
CA CYS A 418 24.36 7.96 15.71
C CYS A 418 22.96 8.31 16.25
N TYR A 419 22.89 9.17 17.25
CA TYR A 419 21.63 9.61 17.83
C TYR A 419 20.77 10.43 16.84
N GLN A 420 21.40 11.06 15.87
CA GLN A 420 20.72 11.86 14.86
C GLN A 420 20.12 11.02 13.71
N VAL A 421 20.57 9.76 13.53
CA VAL A 421 19.97 8.87 12.52
C VAL A 421 18.50 8.66 12.83
N ALA A 422 17.63 8.88 11.85
CA ALA A 422 16.19 8.71 12.02
C ALA A 422 15.79 7.23 12.18
N PRO A 423 14.89 6.87 13.11
CA PRO A 423 14.28 7.72 14.15
C PRO A 423 15.29 8.15 15.22
N ARG A 424 15.37 9.46 15.43
CA ARG A 424 16.32 10.04 16.38
C ARG A 424 16.21 9.40 17.76
N GLY A 425 17.36 9.04 18.36
CA GLY A 425 17.41 8.43 19.68
C GLY A 425 17.35 6.90 19.68
N THR A 426 17.22 6.24 18.54
CA THR A 426 17.27 4.77 18.43
C THR A 426 18.67 4.23 18.54
N TRP A 427 19.64 4.94 17.98
CA TRP A 427 21.02 4.54 17.89
C TRP A 427 21.93 5.45 18.74
N CYS A 428 23.07 4.96 19.11
CA CYS A 428 24.10 5.76 19.77
C CYS A 428 25.50 5.29 19.37
N THR A 429 26.48 6.18 19.53
CA THR A 429 27.90 5.81 19.44
C THR A 429 28.23 4.78 20.52
N PRO A 430 28.86 3.64 20.18
CA PRO A 430 29.16 2.58 21.15
C PRO A 430 30.09 3.07 22.27
N THR A 431 29.93 2.51 23.44
CA THR A 431 30.87 2.68 24.55
C THR A 431 32.15 1.90 24.29
N ALA A 432 33.24 2.22 25.04
CA ALA A 432 34.48 1.47 24.99
C ALA A 432 34.27 -0.03 25.33
N ASN A 433 33.41 -0.33 26.30
CA ASN A 433 33.07 -1.71 26.66
C ASN A 433 32.36 -2.47 25.56
N GLN A 434 31.44 -1.83 24.83
CA GLN A 434 30.74 -2.44 23.69
C GLN A 434 31.71 -2.74 22.55
N LEU A 435 32.62 -1.82 22.22
CA LEU A 435 33.69 -2.06 21.23
C LEU A 435 34.62 -3.18 21.67
N GLN A 436 35.00 -3.23 22.96
CA GLN A 436 35.79 -4.30 23.52
C GLN A 436 35.11 -5.67 23.41
N ASN A 437 33.82 -5.73 23.75
CA ASN A 437 33.01 -6.95 23.63
C ASN A 437 32.85 -7.40 22.19
N LEU A 438 32.66 -6.46 21.23
CA LEU A 438 32.69 -6.78 19.81
C LEU A 438 34.03 -7.43 19.45
N GLY A 439 35.08 -6.83 19.86
CA GLY A 439 36.42 -7.33 19.64
C GLY A 439 36.66 -8.71 20.20
N ASN A 440 36.24 -8.96 21.43
CA ASN A 440 36.37 -10.25 22.11
C ASN A 440 35.46 -11.34 21.52
N SER A 441 34.52 -11.00 20.66
CA SER A 441 33.60 -11.95 20.02
C SER A 441 34.22 -12.79 18.89
N GLY A 442 35.52 -12.63 18.65
CA GLY A 442 36.27 -13.27 17.57
C GLY A 442 36.49 -12.32 16.39
N TYR A 443 37.69 -12.37 15.83
CA TYR A 443 38.17 -11.47 14.79
C TYR A 443 38.84 -12.21 13.64
N LYS A 444 38.57 -11.77 12.40
CA LYS A 444 39.25 -12.26 11.19
C LYS A 444 39.41 -11.11 10.20
N LEU A 445 40.66 -10.71 9.91
CA LEU A 445 40.96 -9.79 8.83
C LEU A 445 40.73 -10.48 7.49
N THR A 446 39.99 -9.84 6.59
CA THR A 446 39.64 -10.40 5.29
C THR A 446 39.21 -9.28 4.32
N THR A 447 38.69 -9.70 3.15
CA THR A 447 38.07 -8.81 2.16
C THR A 447 36.63 -9.26 1.93
N MET A 448 35.70 -8.30 1.92
CA MET A 448 34.29 -8.48 1.58
C MET A 448 34.00 -7.64 0.34
N ASP A 449 33.66 -8.29 -0.79
CA ASP A 449 33.38 -7.63 -2.10
C ASP A 449 34.46 -6.60 -2.51
N GLY A 450 35.75 -6.97 -2.34
CA GLY A 450 36.88 -6.10 -2.68
C GLY A 450 37.27 -5.08 -1.61
N VAL A 451 36.51 -4.94 -0.53
CA VAL A 451 36.78 -4.02 0.59
C VAL A 451 37.51 -4.77 1.72
N ARG A 452 38.70 -4.30 2.09
CA ARG A 452 39.46 -4.86 3.21
C ARG A 452 38.81 -4.44 4.55
N GLY A 453 38.71 -5.37 5.49
CA GLY A 453 38.11 -5.14 6.80
C GLY A 453 38.22 -6.32 7.73
N GLY A 454 37.66 -6.18 8.93
CA GLY A 454 37.59 -7.22 9.95
C GLY A 454 36.18 -7.76 10.14
N TYR A 455 36.01 -9.08 10.08
CA TYR A 455 34.83 -9.75 10.61
C TYR A 455 34.93 -10.00 12.11
N PHE A 456 33.79 -9.78 12.78
CA PHE A 456 33.62 -10.01 14.22
C PHE A 456 32.39 -10.91 14.47
N GLY A 457 32.40 -11.65 15.59
CA GLY A 457 31.26 -12.46 16.01
C GLY A 457 30.93 -13.61 15.09
N GLY A 458 31.90 -14.32 14.55
CA GLY A 458 31.69 -15.44 13.64
C GLY A 458 31.15 -14.99 12.26
N ASN A 459 31.78 -13.98 11.70
CA ASN A 459 31.46 -13.38 10.40
C ASN A 459 30.09 -12.64 10.34
N LYS A 460 29.61 -12.13 11.46
CA LYS A 460 28.34 -11.40 11.51
C LYS A 460 28.50 -9.90 11.25
N VAL A 461 29.43 -9.23 11.93
CA VAL A 461 29.70 -7.79 11.75
C VAL A 461 31.00 -7.61 10.99
N PHE A 462 30.94 -6.92 9.84
CA PHE A 462 32.12 -6.52 9.08
C PHE A 462 32.38 -5.03 9.27
N LEU A 463 33.62 -4.69 9.64
CA LEU A 463 34.11 -3.32 9.78
C LEU A 463 35.21 -3.05 8.75
N PRO A 464 35.00 -2.13 7.76
CA PRO A 464 36.05 -1.75 6.81
C PRO A 464 37.29 -1.13 7.48
N THR A 465 38.46 -1.37 6.89
CA THR A 465 39.71 -0.69 7.32
C THR A 465 39.77 0.73 6.75
N MET A 466 39.05 1.65 7.38
CA MET A 466 38.92 3.04 6.90
C MET A 466 40.05 3.97 7.36
N GLY A 467 40.91 3.53 8.27
CA GLY A 467 41.90 4.40 8.89
C GLY A 467 41.27 5.44 9.83
N ASN A 468 42.01 6.49 10.12
CA ASN A 468 41.55 7.67 10.86
C ASN A 468 41.93 8.94 10.13
N ARG A 469 41.19 10.03 10.34
CA ARG A 469 41.42 11.32 9.69
C ARG A 469 42.12 12.28 10.66
N GLY A 470 43.38 12.56 10.38
CA GLY A 470 44.12 13.65 11.01
C GLY A 470 43.82 15.00 10.37
N LYS A 471 44.61 16.02 10.69
CA LYS A 471 44.38 17.41 10.25
C LYS A 471 44.24 17.55 8.70
N ASN A 472 45.08 16.86 7.95
CA ASN A 472 45.20 17.04 6.50
C ASN A 472 45.01 15.75 5.71
N ASN A 473 45.15 14.57 6.31
CA ASN A 473 45.17 13.30 5.61
C ASN A 473 44.37 12.21 6.36
N VAL A 474 43.97 11.18 5.64
CA VAL A 474 43.54 9.92 6.22
C VAL A 474 44.76 9.03 6.35
N ASN A 475 45.05 8.64 7.60
CA ASN A 475 46.17 7.79 7.96
C ASN A 475 45.71 6.34 8.05
N TYR A 476 46.61 5.39 7.80
CA TYR A 476 46.38 3.95 7.96
C TYR A 476 45.27 3.33 7.07
N TRP A 477 44.82 4.04 6.05
CA TRP A 477 43.92 3.49 5.04
C TRP A 477 44.75 2.87 3.90
N PRO A 478 44.43 1.66 3.43
CA PRO A 478 43.39 0.69 3.88
C PRO A 478 43.99 -0.35 4.88
N GLU A 479 44.98 -0.05 5.66
CA GLU A 479 45.74 -1.00 6.45
C GLU A 479 45.10 -1.35 7.79
N ALA A 480 44.44 -0.39 8.44
CA ALA A 480 43.85 -0.56 9.75
C ALA A 480 42.45 0.04 9.87
N GLY A 481 41.61 -0.55 10.70
CA GLY A 481 40.30 -0.03 11.09
C GLY A 481 40.38 0.66 12.45
N PHE A 482 39.76 1.84 12.54
CA PHE A 482 39.67 2.64 13.76
C PHE A 482 38.23 3.03 13.97
N TYR A 483 37.62 2.65 15.08
CA TYR A 483 36.21 2.93 15.36
C TYR A 483 36.03 3.61 16.70
N ARG A 484 35.42 4.79 16.68
CA ARG A 484 35.26 5.66 17.84
C ARG A 484 34.27 5.14 18.86
N SER A 485 34.57 5.35 20.17
CA SER A 485 33.61 5.18 21.25
C SER A 485 33.08 6.52 21.78
N SER A 486 31.94 6.47 22.48
CA SER A 486 31.41 7.59 23.27
C SER A 486 32.14 7.78 24.62
N THR A 487 33.00 6.85 25.01
CA THR A 487 33.70 6.88 26.29
C THR A 487 34.94 7.78 26.21
N GLY A 488 34.95 8.84 27.00
CA GLY A 488 36.10 9.72 27.15
C GLY A 488 37.22 9.10 27.97
N ALA A 489 38.45 9.55 27.72
CA ALA A 489 39.65 9.26 28.53
C ALA A 489 40.28 10.57 29.03
N SER A 490 41.24 10.51 29.93
CA SER A 490 41.92 11.71 30.43
C SER A 490 42.67 12.49 29.34
N GLY A 491 42.83 13.79 29.49
CA GLY A 491 43.66 14.63 28.62
C GLY A 491 43.07 14.89 27.24
N LYS A 492 41.75 15.13 27.12
CA LYS A 492 41.03 15.36 25.84
C LYS A 492 41.19 14.23 24.83
N ARG A 493 41.11 12.99 25.33
CA ARG A 493 41.22 11.76 24.55
C ARG A 493 39.98 10.89 24.78
N CYS A 494 39.64 10.03 23.81
CA CYS A 494 38.58 9.06 23.91
C CYS A 494 39.06 7.68 23.48
N TYR A 495 38.36 6.66 23.96
CA TYR A 495 38.64 5.28 23.57
C TYR A 495 38.17 5.01 22.15
N TYR A 496 38.83 4.04 21.49
CA TYR A 496 38.47 3.54 20.17
C TYR A 496 38.90 2.07 20.01
N LEU A 497 38.24 1.38 19.10
CA LEU A 497 38.66 0.05 18.66
C LEU A 497 39.66 0.20 17.52
N GLU A 498 40.78 -0.51 17.58
CA GLU A 498 41.78 -0.62 16.52
C GLU A 498 41.98 -2.08 16.14
N PHE A 499 42.07 -2.37 14.84
CA PHE A 499 42.42 -3.69 14.34
C PHE A 499 43.22 -3.59 13.03
N ASN A 500 44.17 -4.48 12.84
CA ASN A 500 44.99 -4.58 11.63
C ASN A 500 45.53 -6.01 11.47
N GLN A 501 46.52 -6.21 10.56
CA GLN A 501 47.11 -7.52 10.32
C GLN A 501 47.91 -8.07 11.51
N SER A 502 48.49 -7.21 12.33
CA SER A 502 49.38 -7.60 13.41
C SER A 502 48.66 -7.88 14.73
N TYR A 503 47.51 -7.32 14.96
CA TYR A 503 46.66 -7.52 16.14
C TYR A 503 45.18 -7.40 15.84
N ALA A 504 44.42 -8.19 16.55
CA ALA A 504 43.01 -8.25 16.37
C ALA A 504 42.28 -7.06 16.97
N ILE A 505 42.68 -6.59 18.15
CA ILE A 505 41.99 -5.52 18.86
C ILE A 505 42.93 -4.85 19.83
N LYS A 506 42.89 -3.55 19.83
CA LYS A 506 43.48 -2.74 20.84
C LYS A 506 42.51 -1.67 21.30
N ASN A 507 42.05 -1.80 22.56
CA ASN A 507 41.28 -0.72 23.17
C ASN A 507 42.27 0.37 23.57
N ASN A 508 42.42 1.38 22.75
CA ASN A 508 43.37 2.47 22.90
C ASN A 508 42.63 3.80 22.99
N TYR A 509 43.34 4.90 23.27
CA TYR A 509 42.76 6.23 23.33
C TYR A 509 43.51 7.18 22.42
N TYR A 510 42.76 8.10 21.75
CA TYR A 510 43.29 9.10 20.82
C TYR A 510 42.62 10.46 21.02
N TRP A 511 43.14 11.48 20.39
CA TRP A 511 42.67 12.86 20.57
C TRP A 511 41.22 13.06 20.12
N TYR A 512 40.49 13.93 20.82
CA TYR A 512 39.08 14.24 20.52
C TYR A 512 38.86 14.79 19.12
N TRP A 513 39.82 15.56 18.60
CA TRP A 513 39.68 16.26 17.31
C TRP A 513 39.99 15.42 16.09
N ASP A 514 40.64 14.28 16.22
CA ASP A 514 40.85 13.39 15.09
C ASP A 514 39.54 12.73 14.65
N GLY A 515 39.31 12.61 13.33
CA GLY A 515 38.11 12.02 12.78
C GLY A 515 38.23 10.49 12.73
N PHE A 516 37.20 9.81 13.20
CA PHE A 516 37.06 8.35 13.12
C PHE A 516 35.70 7.95 12.54
N PRO A 517 35.63 6.83 11.81
CA PRO A 517 34.35 6.21 11.51
C PRO A 517 33.65 5.72 12.79
N ILE A 518 32.33 5.66 12.70
CA ILE A 518 31.51 5.16 13.81
C ILE A 518 30.57 4.07 13.27
N ARG A 519 30.56 2.91 13.92
CA ARG A 519 29.53 1.88 13.76
C ARG A 519 28.61 1.99 14.97
N CYS A 520 27.38 2.43 14.72
CA CYS A 520 26.41 2.69 15.78
C CYS A 520 25.89 1.41 16.43
N VAL A 521 25.42 1.53 17.67
CA VAL A 521 24.71 0.47 18.38
C VAL A 521 23.30 0.93 18.74
N LYS A 522 22.36 0.00 18.78
CA LYS A 522 20.99 0.27 19.22
C LYS A 522 20.98 0.53 20.73
N ARG A 523 20.22 1.54 21.16
CA ARG A 523 20.06 1.92 22.59
C ARG A 523 19.19 0.93 23.34
#